data_9f342e8f63b52b593b8f312d9cc7024e
#
_entry.id   9f342e8f63b52b593b8f312d9cc7024e
#
_cell.length_a   1.000
_cell.length_b   1.000
_cell.length_c   1.000
_cell.angle_alpha   90.00
_cell.angle_beta   90.00
_cell.angle_gamma   90.00
#
_symmetry.space_group_name_H-M   'P 1'
#
loop_
_entity.id
_entity.type
_entity.pdbx_description
1 polymer ?
#
loop_
_entity_poly.entity_id
_entity_poly.type
_entity_poly.pdbx_seq_one_letter_code
_entity_poly.pdbx_strand_id
1 'polypeptide(L)'
;QIIMRDAANGSVIYKTSFSSLFQEWLETDEAKAVTKGFENTFLLPYPLRPAEIEITLLDPRRNVRASMKHTVSPDDILIHQKGTAHITPHKYLLQSGNTAKCIDVAILAEGYTPEEMPVFYEDAAIACESLFAHEPFRSMKKHFNIVAVASPSEDSGVSVPRLGEWKRTAFSSHFSTFYSDRYLTTSRVKSIHDALAGIPYEHIIILANTEEYGGGGIYNSYTLTTAHHPMFRPVVVHEFGHSFGGLADEYFYDNDVMTDTYPLDVEPWEQNISTRIDFTSKWKDMLAQGTPVPT
;
A
#
# COMPACT_ATOMS: atom_id res chain seq x y z
N GLN A 1 -12.78 3.54 -5.59
CA GLN A 1 -13.50 4.11 -4.46
C GLN A 1 -14.34 3.04 -3.78
N ILE A 2 -14.45 3.13 -2.45
CA ILE A 2 -15.32 2.26 -1.64
C ILE A 2 -16.22 3.16 -0.81
N ILE A 3 -17.52 2.83 -0.80
CA ILE A 3 -18.51 3.51 0.04
C ILE A 3 -19.29 2.43 0.80
N MET A 4 -19.36 2.58 2.10
CA MET A 4 -20.18 1.73 2.98
C MET A 4 -21.36 2.55 3.49
N ARG A 5 -22.56 2.02 3.34
CA ARG A 5 -23.82 2.67 3.72
C ARG A 5 -24.65 1.77 4.66
N ASP A 6 -25.40 2.38 5.55
CA ASP A 6 -26.44 1.69 6.30
C ASP A 6 -27.52 1.19 5.31
N ALA A 7 -27.78 -0.11 5.29
CA ALA A 7 -28.73 -0.70 4.34
C ALA A 7 -30.18 -0.27 4.56
N ALA A 8 -30.54 0.20 5.77
CA ALA A 8 -31.90 0.59 6.09
C ALA A 8 -32.25 2.01 5.63
N ASN A 9 -31.30 2.93 5.62
CA ASN A 9 -31.56 4.36 5.36
C ASN A 9 -30.61 5.00 4.33
N GLY A 10 -29.60 4.27 3.82
CA GLY A 10 -28.65 4.73 2.83
C GLY A 10 -27.61 5.74 3.33
N SER A 11 -27.57 6.04 4.63
CA SER A 11 -26.57 6.99 5.16
C SER A 11 -25.16 6.43 5.03
N VAL A 12 -24.20 7.28 4.67
CA VAL A 12 -22.79 6.89 4.54
C VAL A 12 -22.20 6.63 5.92
N ILE A 13 -21.68 5.43 6.14
CA ILE A 13 -20.95 5.02 7.34
C ILE A 13 -19.46 5.29 7.16
N TYR A 14 -18.92 4.93 5.98
CA TYR A 14 -17.50 5.04 5.69
C TYR A 14 -17.27 5.25 4.19
N LYS A 15 -16.21 5.96 3.85
CA LYS A 15 -15.80 6.20 2.48
C LYS A 15 -14.27 6.24 2.41
N THR A 16 -13.70 5.54 1.43
CA THR A 16 -12.25 5.55 1.16
C THR A 16 -11.98 5.38 -0.33
N SER A 17 -10.72 5.52 -0.70
CA SER A 17 -10.21 5.24 -2.04
C SER A 17 -8.99 4.34 -1.96
N PHE A 18 -8.63 3.72 -3.06
CA PHE A 18 -7.49 2.81 -3.17
C PHE A 18 -6.95 2.82 -4.58
N SER A 19 -5.70 2.43 -4.74
CA SER A 19 -5.11 2.00 -6.00
C SER A 19 -4.90 0.48 -5.99
N SER A 20 -4.64 -0.09 -7.15
CA SER A 20 -4.32 -1.50 -7.30
C SER A 20 -3.41 -1.71 -8.50
N LEU A 21 -2.67 -2.80 -8.52
CA LEU A 21 -1.83 -3.22 -9.65
C LEU A 21 -2.61 -3.36 -10.97
N PHE A 22 -3.94 -3.48 -10.92
CA PHE A 22 -4.79 -3.56 -12.12
C PHE A 22 -4.69 -2.30 -12.97
N GLN A 23 -4.65 -1.12 -12.35
CA GLN A 23 -4.56 0.15 -13.08
C GLN A 23 -3.24 0.25 -13.86
N GLU A 24 -2.12 -0.08 -13.22
CA GLU A 24 -0.80 -0.07 -13.86
C GLU A 24 -0.69 -1.14 -14.95
N TRP A 25 -1.23 -2.32 -14.69
CA TRP A 25 -1.26 -3.40 -15.69
C TRP A 25 -2.01 -3.01 -16.95
N LEU A 26 -3.09 -2.20 -16.85
CA LEU A 26 -3.85 -1.74 -18.01
C LEU A 26 -3.02 -0.94 -19.00
N GLU A 27 -1.93 -0.31 -18.57
CA GLU A 27 -1.01 0.46 -19.43
C GLU A 27 0.01 -0.43 -20.16
N THR A 28 0.06 -1.73 -19.82
CA THR A 28 1.00 -2.67 -20.44
C THR A 28 0.47 -3.26 -21.75
N ASP A 29 1.37 -3.72 -22.62
CA ASP A 29 1.00 -4.46 -23.84
C ASP A 29 0.32 -5.80 -23.52
N GLU A 30 0.61 -6.41 -22.38
CA GLU A 30 -0.06 -7.63 -21.92
C GLU A 30 -1.57 -7.44 -21.81
N ALA A 31 -2.02 -6.29 -21.32
CA ALA A 31 -3.44 -5.99 -21.13
C ALA A 31 -4.23 -5.94 -22.44
N LYS A 32 -3.56 -5.70 -23.56
CA LYS A 32 -4.18 -5.71 -24.91
C LYS A 32 -4.44 -7.12 -25.42
N ALA A 33 -3.77 -8.13 -24.87
CA ALA A 33 -3.77 -9.50 -25.38
C ALA A 33 -4.44 -10.52 -24.45
N VAL A 34 -4.43 -10.27 -23.12
CA VAL A 34 -4.94 -11.24 -22.14
C VAL A 34 -5.88 -10.58 -21.14
N THR A 35 -6.68 -11.41 -20.46
CA THR A 35 -7.50 -11.01 -19.31
C THR A 35 -6.83 -11.50 -18.04
N LYS A 36 -6.68 -10.62 -17.04
CA LYS A 36 -6.01 -10.93 -15.77
C LYS A 36 -6.84 -10.46 -14.57
N GLY A 37 -6.84 -11.27 -13.51
CA GLY A 37 -7.48 -10.92 -12.25
C GLY A 37 -6.46 -10.41 -11.23
N PHE A 38 -6.88 -9.45 -10.38
CA PHE A 38 -6.07 -8.91 -9.31
C PHE A 38 -6.81 -9.02 -7.98
N GLU A 39 -6.17 -9.65 -7.00
CA GLU A 39 -6.71 -9.75 -5.65
C GLU A 39 -6.59 -8.39 -4.95
N ASN A 40 -7.67 -8.00 -4.28
CA ASN A 40 -7.67 -6.83 -3.41
C ASN A 40 -8.35 -7.19 -2.08
N THR A 41 -7.86 -6.62 -0.99
CA THR A 41 -8.46 -6.75 0.35
C THR A 41 -8.55 -5.36 0.96
N PHE A 42 -9.67 -5.04 1.56
CA PHE A 42 -9.94 -3.70 2.09
C PHE A 42 -10.31 -3.77 3.58
N LEU A 43 -9.77 -2.84 4.36
CA LEU A 43 -10.21 -2.60 5.73
C LEU A 43 -11.46 -1.73 5.71
N LEU A 44 -12.50 -2.21 6.37
CA LEU A 44 -13.75 -1.47 6.54
C LEU A 44 -14.19 -1.54 8.01
N PRO A 45 -14.88 -0.53 8.52
CA PRO A 45 -15.50 -0.62 9.84
C PRO A 45 -16.44 -1.81 9.92
N TYR A 46 -16.38 -2.57 11.03
CA TYR A 46 -17.32 -3.66 11.25
C TYR A 46 -18.74 -3.10 11.49
N PRO A 47 -19.74 -3.45 10.66
CA PRO A 47 -21.07 -2.90 10.79
C PRO A 47 -21.82 -3.53 11.98
N LEU A 48 -22.56 -2.71 12.72
CA LEU A 48 -23.46 -3.20 13.79
C LEU A 48 -24.82 -3.64 13.26
N ARG A 49 -25.13 -3.33 12.02
CA ARG A 49 -26.38 -3.65 11.29
C ARG A 49 -26.04 -3.93 9.83
N PRO A 50 -26.95 -4.51 9.05
CA PRO A 50 -26.70 -4.73 7.62
C PRO A 50 -26.24 -3.44 6.92
N ALA A 51 -25.17 -3.55 6.14
CA ALA A 51 -24.57 -2.44 5.39
C ALA A 51 -24.37 -2.83 3.93
N GLU A 52 -24.62 -1.90 3.02
CA GLU A 52 -24.26 -2.02 1.60
C GLU A 52 -22.85 -1.46 1.39
N ILE A 53 -21.98 -2.25 0.77
CA ILE A 53 -20.65 -1.87 0.35
C ILE A 53 -20.67 -1.71 -1.17
N GLU A 54 -20.36 -0.53 -1.66
CA GLU A 54 -20.22 -0.23 -3.08
C GLU A 54 -18.74 0.00 -3.40
N ILE A 55 -18.21 -0.79 -4.35
CA ILE A 55 -16.85 -0.65 -4.86
C ILE A 55 -16.96 -0.17 -6.30
N THR A 56 -16.29 0.94 -6.62
CA THR A 56 -16.33 1.58 -7.93
C THR A 56 -14.92 1.75 -8.47
N LEU A 57 -14.66 1.28 -9.68
CA LEU A 57 -13.45 1.55 -10.44
C LEU A 57 -13.67 2.77 -11.33
N LEU A 58 -12.75 3.71 -11.25
CA LEU A 58 -12.78 4.98 -11.98
C LEU A 58 -11.59 5.06 -12.94
N ASP A 59 -11.80 5.68 -14.10
CA ASP A 59 -10.68 6.07 -14.98
C ASP A 59 -10.02 7.38 -14.50
N PRO A 60 -8.90 7.81 -15.11
CA PRO A 60 -8.24 9.08 -14.76
C PRO A 60 -9.16 10.31 -14.89
N ARG A 61 -10.19 10.25 -15.72
CA ARG A 61 -11.21 11.30 -15.89
C ARG A 61 -12.38 11.15 -14.91
N ARG A 62 -12.27 10.25 -13.92
CA ARG A 62 -13.28 9.95 -12.89
C ARG A 62 -14.60 9.37 -13.45
N ASN A 63 -14.58 8.84 -14.67
CA ASN A 63 -15.74 8.10 -15.18
C ASN A 63 -15.77 6.70 -14.55
N VAL A 64 -16.97 6.24 -14.22
CA VAL A 64 -17.19 4.89 -13.71
C VAL A 64 -16.96 3.87 -14.82
N ARG A 65 -16.00 2.96 -14.61
CA ARG A 65 -15.69 1.86 -15.54
C ARG A 65 -16.32 0.55 -15.10
N ALA A 66 -16.37 0.33 -13.80
CA ALA A 66 -17.08 -0.81 -13.23
C ALA A 66 -17.54 -0.47 -11.81
N SER A 67 -18.60 -1.11 -11.39
CA SER A 67 -19.04 -1.03 -10.00
C SER A 67 -19.65 -2.35 -9.57
N MET A 68 -19.52 -2.65 -8.27
CA MET A 68 -20.20 -3.78 -7.64
C MET A 68 -20.77 -3.36 -6.30
N LYS A 69 -21.83 -4.01 -5.89
CA LYS A 69 -22.46 -3.83 -4.58
C LYS A 69 -22.54 -5.16 -3.86
N HIS A 70 -22.27 -5.13 -2.58
CA HIS A 70 -22.39 -6.29 -1.72
C HIS A 70 -23.01 -5.88 -0.39
N THR A 71 -24.03 -6.62 0.05
CA THR A 71 -24.64 -6.39 1.37
C THR A 71 -24.00 -7.33 2.38
N VAL A 72 -23.47 -6.75 3.46
CA VAL A 72 -22.89 -7.48 4.59
C VAL A 72 -23.86 -7.42 5.76
N SER A 73 -24.24 -8.58 6.31
CA SER A 73 -24.94 -8.68 7.59
C SER A 73 -23.96 -9.13 8.67
N PRO A 74 -23.95 -8.52 9.87
CA PRO A 74 -23.11 -8.99 10.99
C PRO A 74 -23.34 -10.46 11.36
N ASP A 75 -24.53 -10.98 11.09
CA ASP A 75 -24.93 -12.36 11.42
C ASP A 75 -24.67 -13.34 10.27
N ASP A 76 -23.98 -12.91 9.19
CA ASP A 76 -23.70 -13.78 8.05
C ASP A 76 -22.73 -14.90 8.47
N ILE A 77 -23.17 -16.14 8.22
CA ILE A 77 -22.40 -17.36 8.55
C ILE A 77 -21.09 -17.48 7.75
N LEU A 78 -20.95 -16.73 6.67
CA LEU A 78 -19.72 -16.69 5.86
C LEU A 78 -18.64 -15.77 6.45
N ILE A 79 -18.96 -15.01 7.50
CA ILE A 79 -17.98 -14.17 8.19
C ILE A 79 -17.04 -15.05 9.03
N HIS A 80 -15.78 -15.08 8.67
CA HIS A 80 -14.74 -15.75 9.43
C HIS A 80 -14.15 -14.82 10.49
N GLN A 81 -14.35 -15.16 11.77
CA GLN A 81 -13.73 -14.46 12.89
C GLN A 81 -12.26 -14.89 12.99
N LYS A 82 -11.33 -13.98 12.70
CA LYS A 82 -9.87 -14.19 12.76
C LYS A 82 -9.25 -13.38 13.89
N GLY A 83 -8.00 -13.71 14.24
CA GLY A 83 -7.24 -12.93 15.24
C GLY A 83 -7.64 -13.16 16.70
N THR A 84 -8.40 -14.23 16.98
CA THR A 84 -8.82 -14.58 18.35
C THR A 84 -8.00 -15.71 18.97
N ALA A 85 -7.50 -16.66 18.15
CA ALA A 85 -6.81 -17.86 18.63
C ALA A 85 -5.32 -17.92 18.25
N HIS A 86 -4.96 -17.40 17.09
CA HIS A 86 -3.59 -17.46 16.57
C HIS A 86 -3.20 -16.09 16.02
N ILE A 87 -2.66 -15.23 16.90
CA ILE A 87 -2.13 -13.93 16.52
C ILE A 87 -0.67 -14.13 16.14
N THR A 88 -0.26 -13.61 15.00
CA THR A 88 1.13 -13.65 14.55
C THR A 88 2.05 -12.99 15.58
N PRO A 89 3.21 -13.58 15.95
CA PRO A 89 4.15 -12.99 16.86
C PRO A 89 4.53 -11.58 16.43
N HIS A 90 4.47 -10.61 17.34
CA HIS A 90 4.72 -9.22 17.01
C HIS A 90 5.33 -8.45 18.18
N LYS A 91 5.95 -7.30 17.88
CA LYS A 91 6.58 -6.41 18.85
C LYS A 91 6.34 -4.97 18.46
N TYR A 92 5.86 -4.14 19.37
CA TYR A 92 5.79 -2.70 19.17
C TYR A 92 7.20 -2.07 19.14
N LEU A 93 7.50 -1.34 18.08
CA LEU A 93 8.70 -0.51 17.94
C LEU A 93 8.45 0.92 18.44
N LEU A 94 7.21 1.39 18.28
CA LEU A 94 6.72 2.67 18.79
C LEU A 94 5.28 2.49 19.24
N GLN A 95 4.95 2.91 20.45
CA GLN A 95 3.58 2.93 20.95
C GLN A 95 3.31 4.28 21.60
N SER A 96 2.79 5.22 20.82
CA SER A 96 2.55 6.59 21.27
C SER A 96 1.21 6.77 21.97
N GLY A 97 0.25 5.88 21.70
CA GLY A 97 -1.08 6.00 22.32
C GLY A 97 -2.05 4.89 21.96
N ASN A 98 -3.33 5.17 22.23
CA ASN A 98 -4.41 4.25 21.94
C ASN A 98 -4.64 4.16 20.43
N THR A 99 -4.84 2.96 19.90
CA THR A 99 -5.11 2.66 18.49
C THR A 99 -6.30 3.45 17.91
N ALA A 100 -7.33 3.74 18.72
CA ALA A 100 -8.46 4.58 18.29
C ALA A 100 -8.09 6.07 18.06
N LYS A 101 -6.87 6.50 18.37
CA LYS A 101 -6.40 7.89 18.27
C LYS A 101 -5.06 8.05 17.57
N CYS A 102 -4.39 6.96 17.30
CA CYS A 102 -3.13 6.92 16.58
C CYS A 102 -3.33 6.23 15.22
N ILE A 103 -2.43 6.49 14.31
CA ILE A 103 -2.27 5.75 13.06
C ILE A 103 -1.41 4.53 13.37
N ASP A 104 -1.95 3.34 13.15
CA ASP A 104 -1.25 2.09 13.40
C ASP A 104 -0.61 1.57 12.10
N VAL A 105 0.72 1.43 12.08
CA VAL A 105 1.48 0.92 10.94
C VAL A 105 2.09 -0.42 11.30
N ALA A 106 1.76 -1.45 10.53
CA ALA A 106 2.36 -2.76 10.67
C ALA A 106 3.52 -2.95 9.69
N ILE A 107 4.66 -3.43 10.21
CA ILE A 107 5.83 -3.81 9.41
C ILE A 107 5.93 -5.34 9.43
N LEU A 108 5.85 -6.00 8.26
CA LEU A 108 5.85 -7.45 8.13
C LEU A 108 7.15 -7.97 7.51
N ALA A 109 7.53 -9.19 7.91
CA ALA A 109 8.66 -9.92 7.37
C ALA A 109 8.28 -10.64 6.07
N GLU A 110 9.11 -10.51 5.01
CA GLU A 110 8.98 -11.24 3.75
C GLU A 110 10.32 -11.81 3.33
N GLY A 111 10.38 -13.14 3.13
CA GLY A 111 11.64 -13.82 2.80
C GLY A 111 12.60 -13.98 3.97
N TYR A 112 12.17 -13.78 5.21
CA TYR A 112 12.93 -14.12 6.41
C TYR A 112 12.46 -15.46 6.94
N THR A 113 13.38 -16.41 7.13
CA THR A 113 13.10 -17.69 7.80
C THR A 113 12.86 -17.49 9.30
N PRO A 114 12.35 -18.48 10.05
CA PRO A 114 12.21 -18.38 11.50
C PRO A 114 13.53 -18.01 12.21
N GLU A 115 14.66 -18.49 11.72
CA GLU A 115 16.00 -18.23 12.25
C GLU A 115 16.46 -16.79 11.98
N GLU A 116 15.95 -16.16 10.93
CA GLU A 116 16.28 -14.78 10.51
C GLU A 116 15.36 -13.72 11.15
N MET A 117 14.39 -14.10 11.98
CA MET A 117 13.52 -13.13 12.66
C MET A 117 14.25 -12.10 13.51
N PRO A 118 15.38 -12.39 14.17
CA PRO A 118 16.17 -11.34 14.84
C PRO A 118 16.64 -10.25 13.88
N VAL A 119 17.10 -10.62 12.67
CA VAL A 119 17.52 -9.67 11.62
C VAL A 119 16.33 -8.83 11.15
N PHE A 120 15.18 -9.48 10.90
CA PHE A 120 13.95 -8.74 10.55
C PHE A 120 13.60 -7.66 11.57
N TYR A 121 13.69 -7.95 12.88
CA TYR A 121 13.38 -6.94 13.90
C TYR A 121 14.36 -5.77 13.90
N GLU A 122 15.64 -5.99 13.56
CA GLU A 122 16.62 -4.92 13.35
C GLU A 122 16.27 -4.07 12.12
N ASP A 123 15.94 -4.71 11.01
CA ASP A 123 15.52 -4.03 9.78
C ASP A 123 14.23 -3.23 9.97
N ALA A 124 13.26 -3.79 10.70
CA ALA A 124 12.02 -3.09 11.04
C ALA A 124 12.29 -1.85 11.91
N ALA A 125 13.25 -1.91 12.82
CA ALA A 125 13.66 -0.76 13.62
C ALA A 125 14.31 0.32 12.74
N ILE A 126 15.15 -0.07 11.76
CA ILE A 126 15.76 0.84 10.76
C ILE A 126 14.68 1.51 9.90
N ALA A 127 13.66 0.77 9.45
CA ALA A 127 12.54 1.32 8.70
C ALA A 127 11.77 2.37 9.53
N CYS A 128 11.46 2.03 10.77
CA CYS A 128 10.79 2.93 11.71
C CYS A 128 11.61 4.23 11.94
N GLU A 129 12.90 4.12 12.19
CA GLU A 129 13.81 5.28 12.31
C GLU A 129 13.82 6.13 11.05
N SER A 130 13.86 5.49 9.88
CA SER A 130 13.92 6.16 8.59
C SER A 130 12.68 7.00 8.33
N LEU A 131 11.49 6.48 8.63
CA LEU A 131 10.23 7.23 8.51
C LEU A 131 10.28 8.50 9.39
N PHE A 132 10.63 8.37 10.65
CA PHE A 132 10.63 9.49 11.59
C PHE A 132 11.87 10.39 11.52
N ALA A 133 12.80 10.12 10.60
CA ALA A 133 13.87 11.07 10.23
C ALA A 133 13.37 12.16 9.27
N HIS A 134 12.23 11.97 8.59
CA HIS A 134 11.68 12.86 7.58
C HIS A 134 10.40 13.55 8.02
N GLU A 135 10.18 14.79 7.57
CA GLU A 135 8.89 15.47 7.71
C GLU A 135 7.89 14.94 6.65
N PRO A 136 6.59 14.92 6.97
CA PRO A 136 5.96 15.39 8.21
C PRO A 136 5.96 14.35 9.34
N PHE A 137 6.44 13.13 9.11
CA PHE A 137 6.38 12.04 10.08
C PHE A 137 7.13 12.36 11.38
N ARG A 138 8.28 13.04 11.29
CA ARG A 138 9.07 13.44 12.47
C ARG A 138 8.26 14.30 13.43
N SER A 139 7.64 15.37 12.94
CA SER A 139 6.80 16.28 13.74
C SER A 139 5.55 15.59 14.28
N MET A 140 5.04 14.59 13.55
CA MET A 140 3.81 13.88 13.86
C MET A 140 4.02 12.55 14.59
N LYS A 141 5.26 12.19 14.95
CA LYS A 141 5.62 10.90 15.54
C LYS A 141 4.71 10.44 16.69
N LYS A 142 4.26 11.38 17.53
CA LYS A 142 3.36 11.12 18.66
C LYS A 142 1.95 10.62 18.28
N HIS A 143 1.61 10.66 16.98
CA HIS A 143 0.33 10.20 16.46
C HIS A 143 0.42 8.82 15.80
N PHE A 144 1.56 8.14 15.89
CA PHE A 144 1.78 6.84 15.29
C PHE A 144 2.06 5.77 16.33
N ASN A 145 1.55 4.57 16.08
CA ASN A 145 2.06 3.33 16.64
C ASN A 145 2.69 2.51 15.52
N ILE A 146 3.82 1.85 15.79
CA ILE A 146 4.52 0.99 14.82
C ILE A 146 4.69 -0.39 15.44
N VAL A 147 4.21 -1.41 14.76
CA VAL A 147 4.30 -2.81 15.18
C VAL A 147 5.06 -3.64 14.15
N ALA A 148 6.11 -4.35 14.56
CA ALA A 148 6.81 -5.32 13.74
C ALA A 148 6.19 -6.71 13.92
N VAL A 149 5.81 -7.36 12.82
CA VAL A 149 5.04 -8.61 12.78
C VAL A 149 5.89 -9.70 12.13
N ALA A 150 6.24 -10.73 12.90
CA ALA A 150 7.08 -11.83 12.46
C ALA A 150 6.26 -12.83 11.63
N SER A 151 6.23 -12.63 10.30
CA SER A 151 5.63 -13.54 9.32
C SER A 151 6.73 -14.37 8.63
N PRO A 152 7.09 -15.56 9.17
CA PRO A 152 8.21 -16.32 8.64
C PRO A 152 7.91 -16.91 7.28
N SER A 153 8.94 -16.97 6.44
CA SER A 153 8.96 -17.61 5.14
C SER A 153 9.63 -18.99 5.24
N GLU A 154 9.33 -19.89 4.29
CA GLU A 154 10.03 -21.18 4.18
C GLU A 154 11.44 -20.99 3.62
N ASP A 155 11.58 -20.11 2.62
CA ASP A 155 12.86 -19.82 1.97
C ASP A 155 13.34 -18.41 2.34
N SER A 156 14.64 -18.24 2.49
CA SER A 156 15.30 -16.95 2.63
C SER A 156 15.38 -16.23 1.29
N GLY A 157 15.14 -14.90 1.30
CA GLY A 157 15.09 -14.08 0.09
C GLY A 157 13.72 -14.07 -0.58
N VAL A 158 13.64 -13.39 -1.72
CA VAL A 158 12.41 -13.25 -2.53
C VAL A 158 12.65 -13.73 -3.96
N SER A 159 11.57 -13.99 -4.70
CA SER A 159 11.66 -14.48 -6.08
C SER A 159 12.21 -13.41 -7.03
N VAL A 160 13.16 -13.82 -7.88
CA VAL A 160 13.75 -12.98 -8.93
C VAL A 160 13.55 -13.70 -10.28
N PRO A 161 12.37 -13.55 -10.92
CA PRO A 161 11.99 -14.31 -12.11
C PRO A 161 12.97 -14.18 -13.28
N ARG A 162 13.57 -13.00 -13.49
CA ARG A 162 14.57 -12.79 -14.56
C ARG A 162 15.83 -13.65 -14.42
N LEU A 163 16.13 -14.13 -13.19
CA LEU A 163 17.24 -15.04 -12.89
C LEU A 163 16.77 -16.49 -12.80
N GLY A 164 15.47 -16.79 -12.96
CA GLY A 164 14.89 -18.10 -12.75
C GLY A 164 14.83 -18.52 -11.29
N GLU A 165 14.97 -17.59 -10.35
CA GLU A 165 14.95 -17.84 -8.92
C GLU A 165 13.54 -17.71 -8.38
N TRP A 166 13.05 -18.79 -7.76
CA TRP A 166 11.73 -18.86 -7.15
C TRP A 166 11.85 -19.25 -5.68
N LYS A 167 11.16 -18.51 -4.81
CA LYS A 167 11.18 -18.65 -3.35
C LYS A 167 9.77 -18.84 -2.80
N ARG A 168 9.64 -19.68 -1.79
CA ARG A 168 8.39 -19.87 -1.03
C ARG A 168 8.41 -18.97 0.18
N THR A 169 7.83 -17.78 0.01
CA THR A 169 7.82 -16.74 1.02
C THR A 169 6.43 -16.50 1.58
N ALA A 170 6.33 -15.78 2.68
CA ALA A 170 5.07 -15.53 3.40
C ALA A 170 3.98 -14.92 2.48
N PHE A 171 4.37 -14.01 1.59
CA PHE A 171 3.46 -13.30 0.71
C PHE A 171 3.76 -13.50 -0.77
N SER A 172 4.65 -14.41 -1.13
CA SER A 172 5.02 -14.73 -2.52
C SER A 172 5.42 -13.49 -3.33
N SER A 173 6.13 -12.55 -2.72
CA SER A 173 6.60 -11.37 -3.42
C SER A 173 7.66 -11.71 -4.46
N HIS A 174 7.69 -10.93 -5.53
CA HIS A 174 8.61 -11.15 -6.64
C HIS A 174 8.98 -9.84 -7.33
N PHE A 175 10.19 -9.80 -7.87
CA PHE A 175 10.63 -8.78 -8.81
C PHE A 175 10.02 -8.99 -10.21
N SER A 176 10.38 -8.12 -11.12
CA SER A 176 9.97 -8.14 -12.54
C SER A 176 8.46 -7.99 -12.75
N THR A 177 7.76 -7.33 -11.83
CA THR A 177 6.35 -6.95 -12.01
C THR A 177 6.25 -6.03 -13.24
N PHE A 178 5.32 -6.35 -14.14
CA PHE A 178 5.10 -5.65 -15.41
C PHE A 178 6.39 -5.44 -16.23
N TYR A 179 7.30 -6.43 -16.17
CA TYR A 179 8.58 -6.45 -16.89
C TYR A 179 9.60 -5.41 -16.40
N SER A 180 9.35 -4.71 -15.30
CA SER A 180 10.31 -3.80 -14.65
C SER A 180 11.16 -4.58 -13.65
N ASP A 181 12.46 -4.66 -13.85
CA ASP A 181 13.38 -5.45 -13.02
C ASP A 181 13.37 -5.03 -11.54
N ARG A 182 13.17 -3.75 -11.27
CA ARG A 182 13.16 -3.18 -9.93
C ARG A 182 11.79 -3.17 -9.25
N TYR A 183 10.71 -3.45 -9.99
CA TYR A 183 9.37 -3.40 -9.43
C TYR A 183 9.06 -4.67 -8.65
N LEU A 184 9.07 -4.52 -7.32
CA LEU A 184 8.84 -5.59 -6.35
C LEU A 184 7.43 -5.50 -5.81
N THR A 185 6.59 -6.50 -6.07
CA THR A 185 5.20 -6.53 -5.62
C THR A 185 4.78 -7.92 -5.15
N THR A 186 3.57 -8.01 -4.64
CA THR A 186 2.89 -9.28 -4.37
C THR A 186 1.44 -9.25 -4.85
N SER A 187 0.95 -10.37 -5.33
CA SER A 187 -0.47 -10.60 -5.64
C SER A 187 -1.24 -11.27 -4.48
N ARG A 188 -0.59 -11.54 -3.34
CA ARG A 188 -1.19 -12.24 -2.18
C ARG A 188 -1.67 -11.27 -1.10
N VAL A 189 -2.47 -10.27 -1.48
CA VAL A 189 -2.94 -9.21 -0.58
C VAL A 189 -3.73 -9.78 0.59
N LYS A 190 -4.59 -10.78 0.35
CA LYS A 190 -5.33 -11.44 1.42
C LYS A 190 -4.42 -12.09 2.47
N SER A 191 -3.32 -12.71 2.06
CA SER A 191 -2.37 -13.35 2.99
C SER A 191 -1.70 -12.34 3.92
N ILE A 192 -1.43 -11.12 3.43
CA ILE A 192 -0.93 -10.01 4.25
C ILE A 192 -1.93 -9.68 5.36
N HIS A 193 -3.20 -9.47 5.00
CA HIS A 193 -4.25 -9.15 5.98
C HIS A 193 -4.54 -10.32 6.93
N ASP A 194 -4.43 -11.56 6.45
CA ASP A 194 -4.57 -12.74 7.31
C ASP A 194 -3.44 -12.82 8.37
N ALA A 195 -2.21 -12.46 8.01
CA ALA A 195 -1.08 -12.40 8.94
C ALA A 195 -1.26 -11.29 10.01
N LEU A 196 -2.01 -10.25 9.70
CA LEU A 196 -2.30 -9.12 10.59
C LEU A 196 -3.57 -9.31 11.44
N ALA A 197 -4.27 -10.42 11.28
CA ALA A 197 -5.51 -10.66 12.01
C ALA A 197 -5.29 -10.62 13.54
N GLY A 198 -6.04 -9.74 14.22
CA GLY A 198 -5.92 -9.50 15.67
C GLY A 198 -4.86 -8.48 16.09
N ILE A 199 -4.12 -7.92 15.13
CA ILE A 199 -3.14 -6.84 15.35
C ILE A 199 -3.75 -5.55 14.79
N PRO A 200 -3.78 -4.44 15.53
CA PRO A 200 -4.26 -3.15 14.99
C PRO A 200 -3.33 -2.61 13.90
N TYR A 201 -3.89 -2.17 12.78
CA TYR A 201 -3.18 -1.49 11.70
C TYR A 201 -4.14 -0.74 10.76
N GLU A 202 -3.69 0.33 10.15
CA GLU A 202 -4.29 1.00 8.99
C GLU A 202 -3.37 0.94 7.79
N HIS A 203 -2.04 0.99 8.02
CA HIS A 203 -1.04 0.97 6.95
C HIS A 203 -0.06 -0.17 7.11
N ILE A 204 0.49 -0.62 5.99
CA ILE A 204 1.32 -1.82 5.90
C ILE A 204 2.63 -1.51 5.19
N ILE A 205 3.74 -1.93 5.81
CA ILE A 205 5.07 -1.98 5.19
C ILE A 205 5.53 -3.44 5.22
N ILE A 206 6.01 -3.94 4.10
CA ILE A 206 6.56 -5.28 3.96
C ILE A 206 8.05 -5.14 3.66
N LEU A 207 8.89 -5.73 4.49
CA LEU A 207 10.34 -5.73 4.31
C LEU A 207 10.78 -7.04 3.67
N ALA A 208 11.34 -6.96 2.47
CA ALA A 208 11.86 -8.09 1.73
C ALA A 208 13.33 -8.33 2.07
N ASN A 209 13.66 -9.56 2.47
CA ASN A 209 15.00 -10.01 2.80
C ASN A 209 15.84 -10.18 1.53
N THR A 210 16.36 -9.09 0.97
CA THR A 210 17.15 -9.12 -0.25
C THR A 210 18.04 -7.88 -0.38
N GLU A 211 19.19 -8.05 -1.06
CA GLU A 211 20.10 -6.98 -1.44
C GLU A 211 19.76 -6.36 -2.80
N GLU A 212 18.87 -6.98 -3.58
CA GLU A 212 18.43 -6.44 -4.87
C GLU A 212 17.68 -5.13 -4.68
N TYR A 213 17.96 -4.14 -5.53
CA TYR A 213 17.26 -2.86 -5.49
C TYR A 213 15.81 -3.00 -5.97
N GLY A 214 14.86 -2.52 -5.17
CA GLY A 214 13.47 -2.45 -5.60
C GLY A 214 12.50 -2.06 -4.50
N GLY A 215 11.32 -1.72 -4.94
CA GLY A 215 10.19 -1.36 -4.09
C GLY A 215 8.91 -1.23 -4.90
N GLY A 216 7.84 -0.93 -4.19
CA GLY A 216 6.53 -0.61 -4.73
C GLY A 216 5.58 -0.14 -3.62
N GLY A 217 4.94 0.99 -3.82
CA GLY A 217 3.96 1.56 -2.91
C GLY A 217 2.58 1.68 -3.56
N ILE A 218 1.60 0.90 -3.09
CA ILE A 218 0.24 0.90 -3.62
C ILE A 218 -0.69 1.64 -2.67
N TYR A 219 -1.27 2.72 -3.13
CA TYR A 219 -2.09 3.61 -2.30
C TYR A 219 -3.21 2.88 -1.57
N ASN A 220 -3.24 3.06 -0.25
CA ASN A 220 -4.18 2.43 0.67
C ASN A 220 -4.21 0.88 0.58
N SER A 221 -3.06 0.28 0.23
CA SER A 221 -2.87 -1.16 0.19
C SER A 221 -1.63 -1.56 0.97
N TYR A 222 -0.44 -1.43 0.40
CA TYR A 222 0.81 -1.74 1.10
C TYR A 222 2.01 -1.00 0.49
N THR A 223 3.05 -0.85 1.30
CA THR A 223 4.44 -0.62 0.86
C THR A 223 5.18 -1.94 0.87
N LEU A 224 5.96 -2.25 -0.17
CA LEU A 224 6.91 -3.36 -0.19
C LEU A 224 8.26 -2.83 -0.63
N THR A 225 9.33 -3.12 0.11
CA THR A 225 10.67 -2.60 -0.15
C THR A 225 11.75 -3.56 0.31
N THR A 226 12.93 -3.46 -0.30
CA THR A 226 14.09 -4.30 0.02
C THR A 226 14.79 -3.79 1.27
N ALA A 227 15.19 -4.68 2.20
CA ALA A 227 15.75 -4.30 3.49
C ALA A 227 17.29 -4.16 3.48
N HIS A 228 18.00 -4.90 2.62
CA HIS A 228 19.46 -5.00 2.68
C HIS A 228 20.20 -4.24 1.57
N HIS A 229 19.45 -3.53 0.72
CA HIS A 229 20.07 -2.65 -0.27
C HIS A 229 20.59 -1.35 0.40
N PRO A 230 21.72 -0.78 -0.02
CA PRO A 230 22.26 0.47 0.54
C PRO A 230 21.26 1.65 0.53
N MET A 231 20.32 1.65 -0.41
CA MET A 231 19.25 2.66 -0.52
C MET A 231 18.00 2.34 0.31
N PHE A 232 18.02 1.35 1.18
CA PHE A 232 16.85 0.96 1.97
C PHE A 232 16.19 2.13 2.71
N ARG A 233 16.99 2.93 3.42
CA ARG A 233 16.46 4.04 4.25
C ARG A 233 15.67 5.08 3.43
N PRO A 234 16.16 5.64 2.32
CA PRO A 234 15.34 6.56 1.50
C PRO A 234 14.20 5.85 0.78
N VAL A 235 14.40 4.61 0.29
CA VAL A 235 13.38 3.90 -0.49
C VAL A 235 12.16 3.54 0.36
N VAL A 236 12.34 3.09 1.62
CA VAL A 236 11.18 2.79 2.48
C VAL A 236 10.31 4.03 2.74
N VAL A 237 10.91 5.20 2.85
CA VAL A 237 10.18 6.47 3.01
C VAL A 237 9.46 6.86 1.72
N HIS A 238 10.12 6.71 0.58
CA HIS A 238 9.58 6.98 -0.74
C HIS A 238 8.35 6.12 -1.03
N GLU A 239 8.48 4.80 -0.92
CA GLU A 239 7.38 3.87 -1.16
C GLU A 239 6.23 4.04 -0.16
N PHE A 240 6.54 4.41 1.07
CA PHE A 240 5.52 4.76 2.06
C PHE A 240 4.79 6.05 1.68
N GLY A 241 5.46 7.00 1.04
CA GLY A 241 4.84 8.20 0.45
C GLY A 241 3.74 7.86 -0.54
N HIS A 242 3.96 6.88 -1.42
CA HIS A 242 2.93 6.39 -2.35
C HIS A 242 1.78 5.71 -1.61
N SER A 243 2.07 4.72 -0.76
CA SER A 243 1.02 3.90 -0.14
C SER A 243 0.22 4.65 0.91
N PHE A 244 0.84 5.52 1.69
CA PHE A 244 0.22 6.31 2.75
C PHE A 244 -0.42 7.60 2.20
N GLY A 245 0.33 8.37 1.40
CA GLY A 245 -0.05 9.70 0.95
C GLY A 245 -0.71 9.72 -0.43
N GLY A 246 -0.63 8.63 -1.20
CA GLY A 246 -1.05 8.61 -2.60
C GLY A 246 -0.26 9.61 -3.44
N LEU A 247 1.04 9.75 -3.16
CA LEU A 247 1.92 10.64 -3.90
C LEU A 247 2.36 9.97 -5.21
N ALA A 248 2.50 10.75 -6.27
CA ALA A 248 3.11 10.33 -7.51
C ALA A 248 4.63 10.52 -7.49
N ASP A 249 5.35 9.81 -8.35
CA ASP A 249 6.73 10.12 -8.67
C ASP A 249 6.83 11.50 -9.32
N GLU A 250 7.80 12.31 -8.89
CA GLU A 250 8.10 13.62 -9.45
C GLU A 250 9.28 13.57 -10.45
N TYR A 251 9.73 12.37 -10.76
CA TYR A 251 10.76 12.09 -11.75
C TYR A 251 10.22 11.18 -12.85
N PHE A 252 10.87 11.20 -13.98
CA PHE A 252 10.64 10.28 -15.09
C PHE A 252 11.98 9.90 -15.72
N TYR A 253 11.98 8.80 -16.43
CA TYR A 253 13.12 8.34 -17.21
C TYR A 253 12.76 8.39 -18.71
N ASP A 254 13.71 8.78 -19.57
CA ASP A 254 13.50 8.86 -21.03
C ASP A 254 13.03 7.54 -21.66
N ASN A 255 13.26 6.41 -20.98
CA ASN A 255 12.85 5.07 -21.41
C ASN A 255 11.66 4.52 -20.61
N ASP A 256 10.92 5.34 -19.89
CA ASP A 256 9.75 4.88 -19.15
C ASP A 256 8.68 4.36 -20.11
N VAL A 257 8.20 3.14 -19.80
CA VAL A 257 7.19 2.44 -20.61
C VAL A 257 5.80 3.09 -20.48
N MET A 258 5.61 3.93 -19.45
CA MET A 258 4.32 4.55 -19.09
C MET A 258 4.36 6.08 -19.25
N THR A 259 4.64 6.57 -20.44
CA THR A 259 4.77 8.01 -20.73
C THR A 259 3.46 8.80 -20.75
N ASP A 260 2.31 8.12 -20.93
CA ASP A 260 1.00 8.76 -21.12
C ASP A 260 0.02 8.53 -19.97
N THR A 261 0.50 8.22 -18.77
CA THR A 261 -0.31 7.86 -17.60
C THR A 261 -1.27 8.99 -17.17
N TYR A 262 -0.89 10.25 -17.38
CA TYR A 262 -1.67 11.41 -16.95
C TYR A 262 -2.25 12.18 -18.14
N PRO A 263 -3.60 12.14 -18.35
CA PRO A 263 -4.24 13.01 -19.31
C PRO A 263 -4.00 14.48 -18.96
N LEU A 264 -3.57 15.28 -19.94
CA LEU A 264 -3.24 16.70 -19.72
C LEU A 264 -4.48 17.61 -19.61
N ASP A 265 -5.67 17.07 -19.83
CA ASP A 265 -6.95 17.79 -19.81
C ASP A 265 -7.73 17.61 -18.48
N VAL A 266 -7.14 16.91 -17.50
CA VAL A 266 -7.72 16.75 -16.16
C VAL A 266 -6.65 16.95 -15.10
N GLU A 267 -7.06 17.30 -13.89
CA GLU A 267 -6.18 17.38 -12.74
C GLU A 267 -5.94 15.97 -12.17
N PRO A 268 -4.68 15.52 -12.00
CA PRO A 268 -4.37 14.24 -11.37
C PRO A 268 -4.99 14.15 -9.97
N TRP A 269 -5.28 12.95 -9.49
CA TRP A 269 -5.79 12.77 -8.14
C TRP A 269 -4.67 12.86 -7.08
N GLU A 270 -3.43 12.57 -7.47
CA GLU A 270 -2.25 12.68 -6.62
C GLU A 270 -2.00 14.15 -6.23
N GLN A 271 -1.72 14.40 -4.97
CA GLN A 271 -1.70 15.76 -4.44
C GLN A 271 -0.41 16.53 -4.76
N ASN A 272 0.67 15.86 -5.07
CA ASN A 272 1.99 16.46 -5.30
C ASN A 272 2.28 16.81 -6.77
N ILE A 273 1.42 16.41 -7.71
CA ILE A 273 1.55 16.77 -9.13
C ILE A 273 0.32 17.51 -9.64
N SER A 274 0.46 18.29 -10.71
CA SER A 274 -0.61 19.09 -11.29
C SER A 274 -0.42 19.30 -12.79
N THR A 275 -1.50 19.13 -13.57
CA THR A 275 -1.58 19.59 -14.96
C THR A 275 -1.89 21.09 -15.09
N ARG A 276 -2.15 21.76 -13.96
CA ARG A 276 -2.57 23.17 -13.87
C ARG A 276 -3.98 23.46 -14.40
N ILE A 277 -4.75 22.46 -14.74
CA ILE A 277 -6.17 22.61 -15.13
C ILE A 277 -6.99 23.14 -13.96
N ASP A 278 -6.75 22.61 -12.76
CA ASP A 278 -7.33 23.13 -11.51
C ASP A 278 -6.26 23.23 -10.41
N PHE A 279 -5.23 24.04 -10.67
CA PHE A 279 -4.12 24.20 -9.71
C PHE A 279 -4.57 24.81 -8.37
N THR A 280 -5.71 25.48 -8.33
CA THR A 280 -6.27 26.03 -7.09
C THR A 280 -6.72 24.96 -6.10
N SER A 281 -7.01 23.75 -6.56
CA SER A 281 -7.32 22.59 -5.71
C SER A 281 -6.08 21.88 -5.14
N LYS A 282 -4.88 22.33 -5.51
CA LYS A 282 -3.58 21.77 -5.10
C LYS A 282 -2.87 22.70 -4.11
N TRP A 283 -1.58 22.96 -4.30
CA TRP A 283 -0.74 23.75 -3.41
C TRP A 283 -0.47 25.18 -3.91
N LYS A 284 -1.30 25.70 -4.80
CA LYS A 284 -1.11 27.04 -5.40
C LYS A 284 -1.00 28.17 -4.36
N ASP A 285 -1.79 28.09 -3.30
CA ASP A 285 -1.82 29.04 -2.19
C ASP A 285 -0.63 28.93 -1.23
N MET A 286 0.14 27.82 -1.34
CA MET A 286 1.33 27.59 -0.53
C MET A 286 2.61 28.11 -1.22
N LEU A 287 2.53 28.56 -2.46
CA LEU A 287 3.69 29.06 -3.21
C LEU A 287 4.15 30.40 -2.67
N ALA A 288 5.47 30.54 -2.48
CA ALA A 288 6.05 31.85 -2.20
C ALA A 288 5.91 32.78 -3.41
N GLN A 289 5.83 34.09 -3.15
CA GLN A 289 5.74 35.08 -4.22
C GLN A 289 7.00 35.00 -5.14
N GLY A 290 6.79 34.85 -6.42
CA GLY A 290 7.85 34.76 -7.41
C GLY A 290 8.35 33.32 -7.70
N THR A 291 7.79 32.31 -7.05
CA THR A 291 8.08 30.92 -7.41
C THR A 291 7.63 30.66 -8.86
N PRO A 292 8.55 30.22 -9.76
CA PRO A 292 8.15 29.88 -11.12
C PRO A 292 7.22 28.65 -11.13
N VAL A 293 6.27 28.62 -12.07
CA VAL A 293 5.37 27.47 -12.29
C VAL A 293 5.27 27.24 -13.79
N PRO A 294 5.61 26.03 -14.29
CA PRO A 294 6.09 24.85 -13.56
C PRO A 294 7.47 25.05 -12.92
N THR A 295 7.74 24.27 -11.89
CA THR A 295 9.02 24.26 -11.16
C THR A 295 9.88 23.11 -11.64
#